data_c753a6b262ca7143fcd099d93da38ffe
#
_entry.id   c753a6b262ca7143fcd099d93da38ffe
#
_cell.length_a   1.000
_cell.length_b   1.000
_cell.length_c   1.000
_cell.angle_alpha   90.00
_cell.angle_beta   90.00
_cell.angle_gamma   90.00
#
_symmetry.space_group_name_H-M   'P 1'
#
loop_
_entity.id
_entity.type
_entity.pdbx_description
1 polymer ?
#
loop_
_entity_poly.entity_id
_entity_poly.type
_entity_poly.pdbx_seq_one_letter_code
_entity_poly.pdbx_strand_id
1 'polypeptide(L)'
;MRARTDSAVNPMTDVTMTRRRDAGLIGAPFSTSSFSRRAFLAGSAGGAALALAGCATGAKQLFSGGSSGTTITVAIVSNSQMADAISLSHLFESEHPGIHLSFISLPENEARAKITADVSTQGGEFDVVMISNYETPMWSANGWLANLQPYIDATPGYDAADFLPQLRATLSHKGDLYSVPFYGESSFLMYRKDLMAKAGIKMPARPTWTEVEKIAAQMHNPKKGLTGICLRGDPGWGENLAPIDTVINSFGGRWFNPAWQAQLTSPEVTRAVSTYVSVLQKYGEPGAPEDGFSECATLYGQGDAAMWYDATSAVSVIEDPQSSKVAGRNGYAWAPTQDGRPSGWLYTWSLAIPATTQHKQAAWDFIAWMTSKSYIKTVGSKLGWSHVPPGSRFSSYQIPQYKKLSAVYGPLTLQSITATNSAHPTVKPVPYTGVQFLDIPEFQDLGTNVSEQFSAAIAGQQSAAAALAQAQLYAQAVGDTYKST
;
A
#
# COMPACT_ATOMS: atom_id res chain seq x y z
N MET A 1 2.22 -25.65 74.54
CA MET A 1 1.31 -26.81 74.63
C MET A 1 1.12 -27.33 73.25
N ARG A 2 1.83 -28.37 72.89
CA ARG A 2 1.42 -29.79 72.67
C ARG A 2 0.26 -29.89 71.69
N ALA A 3 0.18 -30.66 70.64
CA ALA A 3 0.99 -31.77 70.08
C ALA A 3 0.19 -32.26 68.89
N ARG A 4 0.85 -32.59 67.75
CA ARG A 4 0.97 -33.98 67.21
C ARG A 4 -0.37 -34.63 66.85
N THR A 5 -0.57 -35.38 65.79
CA THR A 5 0.19 -36.38 65.03
C THR A 5 -0.66 -36.82 63.83
N ASP A 6 -0.10 -37.18 62.79
CA ASP A 6 0.30 -38.38 62.03
C ASP A 6 -0.74 -38.82 61.01
N SER A 7 -0.36 -38.91 59.77
CA SER A 7 0.30 -39.94 58.98
C SER A 7 -0.61 -41.09 58.54
N ALA A 8 -0.59 -41.39 57.20
CA ALA A 8 -0.44 -42.69 56.53
C ALA A 8 -0.80 -42.50 55.03
N VAL A 9 0.16 -42.57 54.07
CA VAL A 9 0.81 -43.75 53.48
C VAL A 9 -0.13 -44.55 52.54
N ASN A 10 0.22 -44.44 51.26
CA ASN A 10 0.10 -45.26 50.02
C ASN A 10 -0.36 -46.73 50.16
N PRO A 11 -0.84 -47.46 49.15
CA PRO A 11 0.08 -47.84 48.06
C PRO A 11 -0.48 -48.00 46.62
N MET A 12 0.50 -48.02 45.73
CA MET A 12 0.56 -48.54 44.35
C MET A 12 -0.33 -49.76 44.03
N THR A 13 -0.85 -49.81 42.79
CA THR A 13 -0.85 -51.07 42.01
C THR A 13 -0.56 -50.78 40.54
N ASP A 14 0.52 -51.41 40.16
CA ASP A 14 1.08 -51.61 38.85
C ASP A 14 0.25 -52.68 38.13
N VAL A 15 -0.10 -52.51 36.85
CA VAL A 15 -0.41 -53.64 35.94
C VAL A 15 0.14 -53.34 34.55
N THR A 16 1.06 -54.23 34.27
CA THR A 16 1.87 -54.44 33.08
C THR A 16 1.08 -54.86 31.83
N MET A 17 1.56 -54.40 30.68
CA MET A 17 1.73 -55.06 29.35
C MET A 17 0.63 -55.97 28.80
N THR A 18 0.23 -55.68 27.57
CA THR A 18 0.36 -56.68 26.48
C THR A 18 0.45 -56.00 25.11
N ARG A 19 1.52 -56.33 24.38
CA ARG A 19 1.73 -56.12 22.95
C ARG A 19 0.73 -56.97 22.15
N ARG A 20 0.16 -56.43 21.08
CA ARG A 20 -0.04 -57.20 19.83
C ARG A 20 0.33 -56.32 18.62
N ARG A 21 1.28 -56.90 17.86
CA ARG A 21 1.59 -56.58 16.46
C ARG A 21 0.46 -57.15 15.59
N ASP A 22 0.15 -56.51 14.48
CA ASP A 22 0.37 -56.94 13.12
C ASP A 22 -0.40 -56.14 12.09
N ALA A 23 0.35 -55.86 11.07
CA ALA A 23 0.08 -55.80 9.62
C ALA A 23 -0.82 -54.69 9.12
N GLY A 24 -0.41 -53.77 8.29
CA GLY A 24 0.46 -53.86 7.13
C GLY A 24 -0.23 -53.21 5.95
N LEU A 25 0.54 -52.55 5.10
CA LEU A 25 0.23 -52.17 3.71
C LEU A 25 -0.14 -50.67 3.51
N ILE A 26 0.63 -49.98 2.84
CA ILE A 26 1.33 -49.78 1.62
C ILE A 26 1.50 -48.27 1.43
N GLY A 27 2.70 -47.78 1.51
CA GLY A 27 3.08 -46.45 1.06
C GLY A 27 3.27 -46.45 -0.45
N ALA A 28 2.82 -45.39 -1.10
CA ALA A 28 3.27 -45.08 -2.45
C ALA A 28 4.10 -43.79 -2.41
N PRO A 29 5.28 -43.75 -2.99
CA PRO A 29 6.08 -42.56 -3.02
C PRO A 29 5.64 -41.63 -4.17
N PHE A 30 5.52 -40.34 -3.89
CA PHE A 30 5.39 -39.32 -4.92
C PHE A 30 6.73 -39.24 -5.68
N SER A 31 6.69 -39.60 -6.96
CA SER A 31 7.82 -39.48 -7.86
C SER A 31 7.94 -38.03 -8.35
N THR A 32 9.07 -37.42 -8.07
CA THR A 32 9.54 -36.19 -8.75
C THR A 32 9.92 -36.56 -10.19
N SER A 33 9.11 -36.15 -11.16
CA SER A 33 9.50 -36.23 -12.58
C SER A 33 10.23 -34.96 -12.97
N SER A 34 11.55 -35.10 -13.08
CA SER A 34 12.40 -34.13 -13.79
C SER A 34 12.10 -34.15 -15.27
N PHE A 35 11.56 -33.07 -15.83
CA PHE A 35 11.46 -32.91 -17.29
C PHE A 35 12.83 -32.55 -17.86
N SER A 36 13.42 -33.50 -18.56
CA SER A 36 14.64 -33.37 -19.36
C SER A 36 14.37 -32.53 -20.62
N ARG A 37 15.15 -31.48 -20.81
CA ARG A 37 15.25 -30.68 -22.04
C ARG A 37 16.03 -31.44 -23.14
N ARG A 38 15.46 -32.45 -23.77
CA ARG A 38 15.98 -33.02 -25.02
C ARG A 38 14.99 -34.03 -25.59
N ALA A 39 13.98 -33.56 -26.33
CA ALA A 39 13.28 -34.35 -27.35
C ALA A 39 12.25 -33.50 -28.08
N PHE A 40 12.69 -32.65 -28.99
CA PHE A 40 11.82 -32.12 -30.05
C PHE A 40 12.67 -31.74 -31.28
N LEU A 41 13.26 -32.77 -31.90
CA LEU A 41 13.78 -32.70 -33.24
C LEU A 41 13.79 -34.14 -33.81
N ALA A 42 12.75 -34.51 -34.56
CA ALA A 42 12.84 -35.42 -35.70
C ALA A 42 11.44 -35.87 -36.16
N GLY A 43 11.20 -35.67 -37.41
CA GLY A 43 10.12 -36.32 -38.19
C GLY A 43 9.01 -35.34 -38.56
N SER A 44 8.75 -34.98 -39.82
CA SER A 44 8.99 -35.71 -41.05
C SER A 44 8.80 -34.76 -42.24
N ALA A 45 9.67 -34.88 -43.22
CA ALA A 45 9.53 -34.34 -44.54
C ALA A 45 8.53 -35.18 -45.34
N GLY A 46 7.74 -34.54 -46.20
CA GLY A 46 6.87 -35.25 -47.15
C GLY A 46 5.89 -34.32 -47.89
N GLY A 47 6.30 -33.69 -48.95
CA GLY A 47 5.79 -33.65 -50.30
C GLY A 47 4.44 -32.98 -50.59
N ALA A 48 4.45 -31.87 -51.29
CA ALA A 48 3.94 -31.77 -52.66
C ALA A 48 3.96 -30.29 -53.09
N ALA A 49 4.84 -30.01 -54.03
CA ALA A 49 4.81 -28.80 -54.84
C ALA A 49 3.69 -28.92 -55.88
N LEU A 50 2.81 -27.93 -55.93
CA LEU A 50 2.02 -27.62 -57.10
C LEU A 50 1.96 -26.10 -57.29
N ALA A 51 2.67 -25.66 -58.31
CA ALA A 51 2.65 -24.33 -58.83
C ALA A 51 1.30 -24.04 -59.51
N LEU A 52 0.73 -22.87 -59.20
CA LEU A 52 -0.14 -22.16 -60.15
C LEU A 52 0.10 -20.65 -59.96
N ALA A 53 0.80 -20.11 -60.94
CA ALA A 53 0.84 -18.68 -61.20
C ALA A 53 -0.51 -18.25 -61.76
N GLY A 54 -1.06 -17.15 -61.27
CA GLY A 54 -2.24 -16.55 -61.85
C GLY A 54 -2.84 -15.42 -61.09
N CYS A 55 -2.65 -14.19 -61.61
CA CYS A 55 -3.46 -12.99 -61.38
C CYS A 55 -3.30 -12.24 -60.06
N ALA A 56 -2.23 -11.44 -60.06
CA ALA A 56 -2.22 -10.20 -59.31
C ALA A 56 -3.15 -9.18 -59.97
N THR A 57 -4.35 -8.94 -59.42
CA THR A 57 -5.09 -7.67 -59.46
C THR A 57 -6.42 -7.88 -58.76
N GLY A 58 -6.64 -7.17 -57.65
CA GLY A 58 -8.00 -6.99 -57.12
C GLY A 58 -8.36 -7.71 -55.83
N ALA A 59 -7.59 -7.59 -54.75
CA ALA A 59 -8.09 -7.87 -53.39
C ALA A 59 -7.43 -6.94 -52.35
N LYS A 60 -7.41 -5.67 -52.67
CA LYS A 60 -7.01 -4.61 -51.72
C LYS A 60 -8.23 -3.72 -51.48
N GLN A 61 -9.27 -4.25 -50.85
CA GLN A 61 -10.37 -3.46 -50.26
C GLN A 61 -11.47 -4.41 -49.75
N LEU A 62 -11.29 -4.98 -48.58
CA LEU A 62 -12.44 -5.56 -47.82
C LEU A 62 -12.14 -5.83 -46.33
N PHE A 63 -11.04 -5.27 -45.78
CA PHE A 63 -10.85 -5.23 -44.33
C PHE A 63 -10.21 -3.89 -43.93
N SER A 64 -10.91 -2.79 -44.18
CA SER A 64 -10.64 -1.48 -43.56
C SER A 64 -11.89 -0.98 -42.84
N GLY A 65 -12.27 -1.71 -41.84
CA GLY A 65 -13.30 -1.36 -40.86
C GLY A 65 -12.81 -1.61 -39.46
N GLY A 66 -11.49 -1.55 -39.23
CA GLY A 66 -10.92 -1.48 -37.90
C GLY A 66 -10.82 0.00 -37.52
N SER A 67 -11.44 0.43 -36.43
CA SER A 67 -11.20 1.74 -35.82
C SER A 67 -9.68 1.90 -35.66
N SER A 68 -9.09 2.85 -36.39
CA SER A 68 -7.66 3.20 -36.32
C SER A 68 -7.38 3.98 -35.04
N GLY A 69 -7.69 3.38 -33.90
CA GLY A 69 -7.46 3.99 -32.60
C GLY A 69 -6.14 3.53 -31.98
N THR A 70 -5.55 4.40 -31.18
CA THR A 70 -4.41 4.10 -30.32
C THR A 70 -4.92 3.45 -29.03
N THR A 71 -4.44 2.25 -28.69
CA THR A 71 -4.69 1.66 -27.36
C THR A 71 -3.53 2.01 -26.45
N ILE A 72 -3.83 2.58 -25.28
CA ILE A 72 -2.84 2.81 -24.23
C ILE A 72 -3.06 1.83 -23.08
N THR A 73 -1.97 1.25 -22.60
CA THR A 73 -1.96 0.30 -21.48
C THR A 73 -1.66 1.02 -20.19
N VAL A 74 -2.58 0.92 -19.22
CA VAL A 74 -2.55 1.62 -17.95
C VAL A 74 -2.35 0.63 -16.81
N ALA A 75 -1.18 0.64 -16.15
CA ALA A 75 -0.87 -0.22 -15.01
C ALA A 75 -1.19 0.50 -13.70
N ILE A 76 -2.07 -0.09 -12.89
CA ILE A 76 -2.61 0.52 -11.67
C ILE A 76 -2.71 -0.48 -10.53
N VAL A 77 -2.72 0.06 -9.31
CA VAL A 77 -3.05 -0.69 -8.09
C VAL A 77 -4.56 -0.89 -8.01
N SER A 78 -4.99 -2.09 -7.62
CA SER A 78 -6.39 -2.42 -7.38
C SER A 78 -6.86 -1.81 -6.07
N ASN A 79 -7.55 -0.68 -6.15
CA ASN A 79 -8.19 -0.01 -5.02
C ASN A 79 -9.49 0.68 -5.45
N SER A 80 -10.24 1.22 -4.49
CA SER A 80 -11.54 1.82 -4.76
C SER A 80 -11.47 3.01 -5.72
N GLN A 81 -10.48 3.91 -5.57
CA GLN A 81 -10.31 5.08 -6.43
C GLN A 81 -10.00 4.70 -7.88
N MET A 82 -9.26 3.62 -8.07
CA MET A 82 -8.95 3.09 -9.41
C MET A 82 -10.11 2.31 -10.01
N ALA A 83 -10.89 1.58 -9.21
CA ALA A 83 -12.14 0.96 -9.66
C ALA A 83 -13.12 2.03 -10.19
N ASP A 84 -13.23 3.16 -9.48
CA ASP A 84 -14.02 4.32 -9.92
C ASP A 84 -13.51 4.88 -11.25
N ALA A 85 -12.19 5.03 -11.39
CA ALA A 85 -11.58 5.53 -12.63
C ALA A 85 -11.84 4.60 -13.81
N ILE A 86 -11.73 3.29 -13.62
CA ILE A 86 -12.07 2.29 -14.65
C ILE A 86 -13.56 2.41 -15.03
N SER A 87 -14.45 2.54 -14.05
CA SER A 87 -15.90 2.64 -14.30
C SER A 87 -16.28 3.87 -15.13
N LEU A 88 -15.53 4.96 -15.01
CA LEU A 88 -15.74 6.22 -15.70
C LEU A 88 -14.91 6.37 -16.98
N SER A 89 -14.00 5.43 -17.29
CA SER A 89 -13.06 5.52 -18.42
C SER A 89 -13.76 5.66 -19.78
N HIS A 90 -14.95 5.08 -19.93
CA HIS A 90 -15.77 5.24 -21.13
C HIS A 90 -16.13 6.70 -21.46
N LEU A 91 -16.13 7.60 -20.48
CA LEU A 91 -16.34 9.04 -20.68
C LEU A 91 -15.12 9.63 -21.39
N PHE A 92 -13.90 9.25 -20.95
CA PHE A 92 -12.68 9.67 -21.63
C PHE A 92 -12.67 9.20 -23.08
N GLU A 93 -12.95 7.93 -23.34
CA GLU A 93 -12.95 7.36 -24.69
C GLU A 93 -14.00 8.06 -25.59
N SER A 94 -15.14 8.47 -25.02
CA SER A 94 -16.15 9.21 -25.76
C SER A 94 -15.72 10.65 -26.10
N GLU A 95 -14.93 11.30 -25.24
CA GLU A 95 -14.36 12.63 -25.42
C GLU A 95 -13.14 12.63 -26.35
N HIS A 96 -12.45 11.47 -26.47
CA HIS A 96 -11.23 11.27 -27.24
C HIS A 96 -11.39 10.09 -28.24
N PRO A 97 -12.25 10.22 -29.25
CA PRO A 97 -12.49 9.17 -30.21
C PRO A 97 -11.18 8.80 -30.94
N GLY A 98 -10.81 7.54 -30.86
CA GLY A 98 -9.54 7.03 -31.39
C GLY A 98 -8.48 6.72 -30.31
N ILE A 99 -8.76 6.96 -29.02
CA ILE A 99 -7.94 6.46 -27.91
C ILE A 99 -8.76 5.41 -27.15
N HIS A 100 -8.19 4.22 -26.96
CA HIS A 100 -8.75 3.12 -26.18
C HIS A 100 -7.91 2.85 -24.95
N LEU A 101 -8.54 2.48 -23.83
CA LEU A 101 -7.88 2.21 -22.58
C LEU A 101 -7.85 0.70 -22.28
N SER A 102 -6.67 0.17 -21.97
CA SER A 102 -6.48 -1.19 -21.49
C SER A 102 -5.87 -1.14 -20.09
N PHE A 103 -6.63 -1.58 -19.09
CA PHE A 103 -6.17 -1.53 -17.69
C PHE A 103 -5.57 -2.87 -17.24
N ILE A 104 -4.41 -2.79 -16.60
CA ILE A 104 -3.82 -3.87 -15.81
C ILE A 104 -3.90 -3.43 -14.34
N SER A 105 -4.87 -4.00 -13.63
CA SER A 105 -5.15 -3.71 -12.21
C SER A 105 -4.73 -4.90 -11.37
N LEU A 106 -3.79 -4.70 -10.44
CA LEU A 106 -3.19 -5.74 -9.62
C LEU A 106 -3.19 -5.33 -8.14
N PRO A 107 -3.15 -6.29 -7.20
CA PRO A 107 -2.85 -6.01 -5.80
C PRO A 107 -1.57 -5.17 -5.65
N GLU A 108 -1.47 -4.40 -4.57
CA GLU A 108 -0.43 -3.37 -4.43
C GLU A 108 1.00 -3.92 -4.64
N ASN A 109 1.37 -4.98 -3.92
CA ASN A 109 2.71 -5.57 -4.03
C ASN A 109 3.02 -6.08 -5.45
N GLU A 110 2.05 -6.73 -6.10
CA GLU A 110 2.18 -7.24 -7.47
C GLU A 110 2.29 -6.10 -8.49
N ALA A 111 1.46 -5.05 -8.35
CA ALA A 111 1.49 -3.88 -9.23
C ALA A 111 2.85 -3.18 -9.13
N ARG A 112 3.35 -2.94 -7.90
CA ARG A 112 4.65 -2.32 -7.67
C ARG A 112 5.79 -3.12 -8.31
N ALA A 113 5.84 -4.44 -8.08
CA ALA A 113 6.87 -5.31 -8.63
C ALA A 113 6.84 -5.31 -10.17
N LYS A 114 5.65 -5.44 -10.77
CA LYS A 114 5.49 -5.50 -12.22
C LYS A 114 5.83 -4.17 -12.89
N ILE A 115 5.36 -3.05 -12.35
CA ILE A 115 5.66 -1.71 -12.87
C ILE A 115 7.16 -1.41 -12.76
N THR A 116 7.77 -1.71 -11.59
CA THR A 116 9.22 -1.53 -11.39
C THR A 116 10.04 -2.36 -12.38
N ALA A 117 9.67 -3.62 -12.60
CA ALA A 117 10.36 -4.50 -13.54
C ALA A 117 10.28 -3.96 -14.97
N ASP A 118 9.11 -3.54 -15.46
CA ASP A 118 8.96 -2.98 -16.81
C ASP A 118 9.74 -1.68 -16.98
N VAL A 119 9.55 -0.72 -16.07
CA VAL A 119 10.15 0.63 -16.19
C VAL A 119 11.68 0.57 -16.04
N SER A 120 12.21 -0.20 -15.08
CA SER A 120 13.65 -0.29 -14.85
C SER A 120 14.40 -1.03 -15.98
N THR A 121 13.75 -1.99 -16.61
CA THR A 121 14.33 -2.72 -17.77
C THR A 121 14.01 -2.05 -19.11
N GLN A 122 13.25 -0.95 -19.09
CA GLN A 122 12.75 -0.27 -20.30
C GLN A 122 11.95 -1.22 -21.22
N GLY A 123 11.13 -2.08 -20.61
CA GLY A 123 10.36 -3.12 -21.31
C GLY A 123 9.30 -2.57 -22.26
N GLY A 124 8.67 -1.43 -21.93
CA GLY A 124 7.70 -0.76 -22.79
C GLY A 124 6.32 -1.44 -22.83
N GLU A 125 5.97 -2.20 -21.78
CA GLU A 125 4.66 -2.84 -21.65
C GLU A 125 3.56 -1.80 -21.37
N PHE A 126 3.90 -0.70 -20.66
CA PHE A 126 2.94 0.28 -20.17
C PHE A 126 3.12 1.65 -20.80
N ASP A 127 1.99 2.34 -21.04
CA ASP A 127 1.95 3.74 -21.49
C ASP A 127 1.70 4.71 -20.32
N VAL A 128 0.94 4.28 -19.32
CA VAL A 128 0.68 5.00 -18.07
C VAL A 128 0.91 4.06 -16.90
N VAL A 129 1.62 4.54 -15.89
CA VAL A 129 1.88 3.79 -14.67
C VAL A 129 1.45 4.58 -13.44
N MET A 130 0.83 3.87 -12.49
CA MET A 130 0.54 4.39 -11.17
C MET A 130 1.73 4.15 -10.25
N ILE A 131 2.38 5.22 -9.84
CA ILE A 131 3.58 5.21 -8.99
C ILE A 131 3.42 6.21 -7.85
N SER A 132 4.46 6.40 -7.06
CA SER A 132 4.39 7.29 -5.91
C SER A 132 5.51 8.35 -5.88
N ASN A 133 5.48 9.13 -4.81
CA ASN A 133 6.54 10.06 -4.48
C ASN A 133 7.86 9.37 -4.06
N TYR A 134 7.88 8.05 -3.90
CA TYR A 134 9.11 7.28 -3.72
C TYR A 134 9.80 7.02 -5.08
N GLU A 135 9.06 6.48 -6.05
CA GLU A 135 9.63 6.12 -7.36
C GLU A 135 9.96 7.36 -8.20
N THR A 136 9.09 8.38 -8.17
CA THR A 136 9.18 9.50 -9.11
C THR A 136 10.53 10.21 -9.12
N PRO A 137 11.14 10.61 -7.98
CA PRO A 137 12.44 11.29 -7.99
C PRO A 137 13.57 10.43 -8.56
N MET A 138 13.61 9.16 -8.19
CA MET A 138 14.65 8.23 -8.64
C MET A 138 14.50 7.88 -10.12
N TRP A 139 13.30 7.57 -10.56
CA TRP A 139 13.06 7.18 -11.95
C TRP A 139 13.20 8.34 -12.92
N SER A 140 12.83 9.55 -12.49
CA SER A 140 13.08 10.76 -13.28
C SER A 140 14.57 11.08 -13.41
N ALA A 141 15.34 10.92 -12.33
CA ALA A 141 16.78 11.11 -12.35
C ALA A 141 17.50 10.12 -13.28
N ASN A 142 16.98 8.89 -13.39
CA ASN A 142 17.48 7.85 -14.28
C ASN A 142 16.98 8.00 -15.74
N GLY A 143 16.09 8.97 -16.02
CA GLY A 143 15.53 9.16 -17.36
C GLY A 143 14.49 8.10 -17.75
N TRP A 144 13.92 7.39 -16.79
CA TRP A 144 12.92 6.33 -17.02
C TRP A 144 11.51 6.85 -17.21
N LEU A 145 11.25 8.11 -16.82
CA LEU A 145 9.97 8.78 -16.96
C LEU A 145 10.05 9.93 -17.96
N ALA A 146 8.96 10.19 -18.67
CA ALA A 146 8.81 11.38 -19.47
C ALA A 146 8.65 12.63 -18.57
N ASN A 147 9.28 13.75 -18.97
CA ASN A 147 9.00 15.04 -18.36
C ASN A 147 7.59 15.49 -18.75
N LEU A 148 6.73 15.73 -17.75
CA LEU A 148 5.33 16.11 -17.97
C LEU A 148 5.14 17.64 -18.07
N GLN A 149 6.12 18.45 -17.68
CA GLN A 149 5.97 19.91 -17.68
C GLN A 149 5.58 20.50 -19.05
N PRO A 150 6.20 20.09 -20.18
CA PRO A 150 5.79 20.58 -21.51
C PRO A 150 4.31 20.29 -21.85
N TYR A 151 3.81 19.12 -21.45
CA TYR A 151 2.39 18.75 -21.66
C TYR A 151 1.47 19.55 -20.76
N ILE A 152 1.85 19.77 -19.50
CA ILE A 152 1.12 20.61 -18.55
C ILE A 152 0.99 22.03 -19.10
N ASP A 153 2.09 22.61 -19.56
CA ASP A 153 2.13 23.98 -20.09
C ASP A 153 1.29 24.14 -21.37
N ALA A 154 1.22 23.06 -22.18
CA ALA A 154 0.41 23.03 -23.40
C ALA A 154 -1.07 22.73 -23.17
N THR A 155 -1.50 22.43 -21.92
CA THR A 155 -2.88 22.05 -21.62
C THR A 155 -3.63 23.22 -20.94
N PRO A 156 -4.46 24.00 -21.67
CA PRO A 156 -5.16 25.14 -21.12
C PRO A 156 -6.07 24.75 -19.95
N GLY A 157 -5.94 25.45 -18.81
CA GLY A 157 -6.82 25.26 -17.66
C GLY A 157 -6.55 24.03 -16.82
N TYR A 158 -5.49 23.27 -17.09
CA TYR A 158 -5.10 22.12 -16.26
C TYR A 158 -4.80 22.52 -14.81
N ASP A 159 -4.20 23.71 -14.63
CA ASP A 159 -3.94 24.32 -13.31
C ASP A 159 -3.21 23.38 -12.35
N ALA A 160 -1.97 23.04 -12.69
CA ALA A 160 -1.09 22.25 -11.81
C ALA A 160 -0.77 22.99 -10.49
N ALA A 161 -0.94 24.31 -10.43
CA ALA A 161 -0.76 25.09 -9.20
C ALA A 161 -1.80 24.78 -8.12
N ASP A 162 -2.95 24.23 -8.49
CA ASP A 162 -4.01 23.82 -7.58
C ASP A 162 -3.68 22.51 -6.81
N PHE A 163 -2.69 21.74 -7.24
CA PHE A 163 -2.19 20.62 -6.44
C PHE A 163 -1.50 21.09 -5.17
N LEU A 164 -1.65 20.33 -4.09
CA LEU A 164 -0.97 20.62 -2.81
C LEU A 164 0.54 20.74 -3.02
N PRO A 165 1.20 21.83 -2.55
CA PRO A 165 2.62 22.07 -2.81
C PRO A 165 3.53 20.95 -2.34
N GLN A 166 3.20 20.31 -1.21
CA GLN A 166 3.98 19.18 -0.66
C GLN A 166 4.02 18.00 -1.64
N LEU A 167 2.86 17.67 -2.26
CA LEU A 167 2.78 16.59 -3.24
C LEU A 167 3.54 16.95 -4.52
N ARG A 168 3.34 18.18 -5.03
CA ARG A 168 4.06 18.63 -6.21
C ARG A 168 5.58 18.57 -6.03
N ALA A 169 6.07 19.02 -4.88
CA ALA A 169 7.50 19.04 -4.61
C ALA A 169 8.12 17.63 -4.66
N THR A 170 7.41 16.62 -4.13
CA THR A 170 7.90 15.23 -4.12
C THR A 170 7.76 14.50 -5.45
N LEU A 171 6.98 15.04 -6.40
CA LEU A 171 6.78 14.49 -7.74
C LEU A 171 7.56 15.24 -8.83
N SER A 172 8.44 16.14 -8.41
CA SER A 172 9.25 16.97 -9.31
C SER A 172 10.72 16.56 -9.27
N HIS A 173 11.38 16.70 -10.42
CA HIS A 173 12.82 16.63 -10.55
C HIS A 173 13.33 17.88 -11.28
N LYS A 174 14.31 18.59 -10.68
CA LYS A 174 14.86 19.86 -11.19
C LYS A 174 13.82 20.94 -11.49
N GLY A 175 12.69 20.91 -10.77
CA GLY A 175 11.61 21.89 -10.90
C GLY A 175 10.45 21.47 -11.82
N ASP A 176 10.63 20.45 -12.65
CA ASP A 176 9.62 19.90 -13.56
C ASP A 176 8.88 18.71 -12.94
N LEU A 177 7.58 18.56 -13.22
CA LEU A 177 6.80 17.40 -12.83
C LEU A 177 7.05 16.20 -13.75
N TYR A 178 7.31 15.03 -13.17
CA TYR A 178 7.45 13.77 -13.87
C TYR A 178 6.32 12.79 -13.59
N SER A 179 5.54 13.05 -12.55
CA SER A 179 4.25 12.45 -12.34
C SER A 179 3.29 13.48 -11.75
N VAL A 180 1.98 13.24 -11.85
CA VAL A 180 0.97 14.16 -11.33
C VAL A 180 0.11 13.48 -10.27
N PRO A 181 -0.25 14.18 -9.18
CA PRO A 181 -1.03 13.59 -8.10
C PRO A 181 -2.41 13.14 -8.59
N PHE A 182 -2.77 11.89 -8.39
CA PHE A 182 -4.15 11.45 -8.49
C PHE A 182 -4.86 11.62 -7.14
N TYR A 183 -4.25 11.11 -6.06
CA TYR A 183 -4.62 11.47 -4.69
C TYR A 183 -3.40 11.48 -3.78
N GLY A 184 -3.51 12.29 -2.72
CA GLY A 184 -2.47 12.42 -1.71
C GLY A 184 -3.01 12.09 -0.32
N GLU A 185 -2.14 11.58 0.53
CA GLU A 185 -2.52 11.12 1.85
C GLU A 185 -1.44 11.38 2.89
N SER A 186 -1.88 11.50 4.12
CA SER A 186 -1.13 11.27 5.33
C SER A 186 -1.75 10.09 6.06
N SER A 187 -1.48 9.91 7.33
CA SER A 187 -2.14 8.94 8.17
C SER A 187 -2.82 9.59 9.35
N PHE A 188 -3.89 8.93 9.85
CA PHE A 188 -4.57 9.31 11.07
C PHE A 188 -5.25 8.11 11.75
N LEU A 189 -5.66 8.28 13.00
CA LEU A 189 -6.43 7.29 13.73
C LEU A 189 -7.92 7.49 13.45
N MET A 190 -8.55 6.50 12.85
CA MET A 190 -9.99 6.36 12.68
C MET A 190 -10.57 5.59 13.87
N TYR A 191 -11.72 5.99 14.37
CA TYR A 191 -12.36 5.30 15.49
C TYR A 191 -13.87 5.37 15.44
N ARG A 192 -14.53 4.37 15.98
CA ARG A 192 -15.98 4.27 16.11
C ARG A 192 -16.48 5.16 17.25
N LYS A 193 -16.84 6.42 16.92
CA LYS A 193 -17.34 7.39 17.93
C LYS A 193 -18.57 6.92 18.67
N ASP A 194 -19.43 6.13 18.03
CA ASP A 194 -20.63 5.56 18.63
C ASP A 194 -20.29 4.49 19.70
N LEU A 195 -19.27 3.64 19.43
CA LEU A 195 -18.80 2.64 20.39
C LEU A 195 -18.05 3.31 21.55
N MET A 196 -17.19 4.30 21.26
CA MET A 196 -16.47 5.07 22.29
C MET A 196 -17.43 5.78 23.23
N ALA A 197 -18.48 6.42 22.68
CA ALA A 197 -19.52 7.08 23.49
C ALA A 197 -20.25 6.10 24.42
N LYS A 198 -20.63 4.90 23.91
CA LYS A 198 -21.25 3.84 24.74
C LYS A 198 -20.35 3.35 25.87
N ALA A 199 -19.04 3.33 25.64
CA ALA A 199 -18.05 2.92 26.62
C ALA A 199 -17.60 4.06 27.56
N GLY A 200 -18.10 5.29 27.37
CA GLY A 200 -17.67 6.46 28.15
C GLY A 200 -16.24 6.89 27.84
N ILE A 201 -15.70 6.50 26.69
CA ILE A 201 -14.33 6.82 26.28
C ILE A 201 -14.34 8.10 25.45
N LYS A 202 -13.48 9.05 25.82
CA LYS A 202 -13.20 10.25 25.03
C LYS A 202 -11.85 10.07 24.32
N MET A 203 -11.87 9.97 22.99
CA MET A 203 -10.66 9.90 22.20
C MET A 203 -9.91 11.23 22.28
N PRO A 204 -8.62 11.25 22.65
CA PRO A 204 -7.79 12.45 22.56
C PRO A 204 -7.63 12.91 21.10
N ALA A 205 -7.56 14.22 20.86
CA ALA A 205 -7.30 14.74 19.52
C ALA A 205 -5.91 14.33 18.99
N ARG A 206 -4.93 14.18 19.88
CA ARG A 206 -3.56 13.71 19.59
C ARG A 206 -3.23 12.56 20.55
N PRO A 207 -3.68 11.34 20.23
CA PRO A 207 -3.46 10.19 21.10
C PRO A 207 -2.00 9.75 21.09
N THR A 208 -1.56 9.18 22.21
CA THR A 208 -0.31 8.42 22.30
C THR A 208 -0.56 6.95 21.97
N TRP A 209 0.46 6.20 21.54
CA TRP A 209 0.35 4.75 21.34
C TRP A 209 -0.04 4.03 22.63
N THR A 210 0.40 4.53 23.80
CA THR A 210 -0.03 4.01 25.11
C THR A 210 -1.54 4.19 25.34
N GLU A 211 -2.11 5.33 24.95
CA GLU A 211 -3.56 5.56 25.04
C GLU A 211 -4.32 4.70 24.04
N VAL A 212 -3.80 4.56 22.80
CA VAL A 212 -4.39 3.68 21.77
C VAL A 212 -4.43 2.24 22.24
N GLU A 213 -3.33 1.70 22.78
CA GLU A 213 -3.28 0.33 23.33
C GLU A 213 -4.31 0.15 24.45
N LYS A 214 -4.40 1.11 25.39
CA LYS A 214 -5.38 1.08 26.48
C LYS A 214 -6.82 1.06 25.95
N ILE A 215 -7.13 1.88 24.95
CA ILE A 215 -8.46 1.94 24.34
C ILE A 215 -8.74 0.66 23.56
N ALA A 216 -7.77 0.14 22.81
CA ALA A 216 -7.89 -1.13 22.11
C ALA A 216 -8.24 -2.27 23.06
N ALA A 217 -7.56 -2.36 24.22
CA ALA A 217 -7.85 -3.34 25.25
C ALA A 217 -9.27 -3.23 25.80
N GLN A 218 -9.78 -2.02 25.99
CA GLN A 218 -11.14 -1.79 26.51
C GLN A 218 -12.22 -2.13 25.47
N MET A 219 -11.91 -1.92 24.19
CA MET A 219 -12.88 -2.11 23.10
C MET A 219 -12.87 -3.54 22.55
N HIS A 220 -11.76 -4.27 22.67
CA HIS A 220 -11.61 -5.62 22.15
C HIS A 220 -12.61 -6.60 22.81
N ASN A 221 -13.46 -7.19 21.99
CA ASN A 221 -14.48 -8.14 22.44
C ASN A 221 -14.66 -9.25 21.39
N PRO A 222 -13.76 -10.24 21.35
CA PRO A 222 -13.81 -11.31 20.35
C PRO A 222 -15.09 -12.17 20.42
N LYS A 223 -15.73 -12.25 21.61
CA LYS A 223 -17.03 -12.95 21.73
C LYS A 223 -18.16 -12.27 20.94
N LYS A 224 -18.01 -10.98 20.62
CA LYS A 224 -18.94 -10.20 19.80
C LYS A 224 -18.40 -9.92 18.40
N GLY A 225 -17.27 -10.51 18.02
CA GLY A 225 -16.61 -10.26 16.73
C GLY A 225 -16.02 -8.85 16.64
N LEU A 226 -15.73 -8.16 17.76
CA LEU A 226 -15.18 -6.81 17.75
C LEU A 226 -13.69 -6.82 18.08
N THR A 227 -12.89 -6.46 17.13
CA THR A 227 -11.45 -6.20 17.26
C THR A 227 -11.22 -4.82 17.87
N GLY A 228 -10.23 -4.69 18.77
CA GLY A 228 -9.89 -3.43 19.40
C GLY A 228 -9.31 -2.42 18.43
N ILE A 229 -8.44 -2.89 17.54
CA ILE A 229 -7.81 -2.09 16.49
C ILE A 229 -7.42 -2.97 15.31
N CYS A 230 -7.56 -2.42 14.10
CA CYS A 230 -6.98 -2.98 12.88
C CYS A 230 -5.70 -2.22 12.53
N LEU A 231 -4.65 -2.94 12.16
CA LEU A 231 -3.38 -2.42 11.65
C LEU A 231 -2.87 -3.41 10.59
N ARG A 232 -2.14 -2.91 9.60
CA ARG A 232 -1.58 -3.76 8.55
C ARG A 232 -0.53 -4.72 9.09
N GLY A 233 -0.65 -6.00 8.76
CA GLY A 233 0.33 -7.05 9.08
C GLY A 233 0.88 -7.75 7.84
N ASP A 234 0.22 -7.61 6.67
CA ASP A 234 0.66 -8.18 5.41
C ASP A 234 2.05 -7.66 5.02
N PRO A 235 3.01 -8.56 4.69
CA PRO A 235 4.36 -8.13 4.37
C PRO A 235 4.42 -7.33 3.06
N GLY A 236 5.18 -6.27 3.08
CA GLY A 236 5.43 -5.38 1.95
C GLY A 236 5.95 -4.03 2.43
N TRP A 237 6.90 -3.45 1.69
CA TRP A 237 7.44 -2.15 2.03
C TRP A 237 6.37 -1.04 2.00
N GLY A 238 5.34 -1.20 1.15
CA GLY A 238 4.17 -0.32 1.08
C GLY A 238 2.99 -0.79 1.94
N GLU A 239 3.02 -2.00 2.49
CA GLU A 239 1.98 -2.57 3.34
C GLU A 239 2.30 -2.38 4.83
N ASN A 240 2.65 -3.43 5.58
CA ASN A 240 2.85 -3.30 7.04
C ASN A 240 3.96 -2.33 7.42
N LEU A 241 4.99 -2.20 6.56
CA LEU A 241 6.14 -1.36 6.89
C LEU A 241 5.78 0.13 6.86
N ALA A 242 4.85 0.56 6.00
CA ALA A 242 4.44 1.96 5.94
C ALA A 242 3.90 2.49 7.29
N PRO A 243 2.92 1.85 7.98
CA PRO A 243 2.55 2.26 9.32
C PRO A 243 3.64 1.99 10.37
N ILE A 244 4.39 0.88 10.28
CA ILE A 244 5.44 0.55 11.27
C ILE A 244 6.54 1.61 11.28
N ASP A 245 6.97 2.13 10.12
CA ASP A 245 7.98 3.18 10.04
C ASP A 245 7.53 4.48 10.71
N THR A 246 6.27 4.85 10.53
CA THR A 246 5.74 6.03 11.26
C THR A 246 5.68 5.79 12.76
N VAL A 247 5.40 4.56 13.20
CA VAL A 247 5.46 4.18 14.62
C VAL A 247 6.90 4.26 15.13
N ILE A 248 7.87 3.72 14.39
CA ILE A 248 9.31 3.83 14.72
C ILE A 248 9.70 5.31 14.90
N ASN A 249 9.33 6.16 13.95
CA ASN A 249 9.61 7.60 14.00
C ASN A 249 8.96 8.27 15.23
N SER A 250 7.72 7.89 15.58
CA SER A 250 6.98 8.45 16.71
C SER A 250 7.58 8.09 18.07
N PHE A 251 8.30 6.98 18.16
CA PHE A 251 9.06 6.56 19.34
C PHE A 251 10.47 7.17 19.38
N GLY A 252 10.85 7.99 18.40
CA GLY A 252 12.19 8.57 18.26
C GLY A 252 13.24 7.62 17.73
N GLY A 253 12.79 6.51 17.11
CA GLY A 253 13.65 5.57 16.38
C GLY A 253 14.09 6.11 15.02
N ARG A 254 15.00 5.39 14.38
CA ARG A 254 15.48 5.66 13.02
C ARG A 254 16.09 4.39 12.43
N TRP A 255 16.15 4.30 11.11
CA TRP A 255 16.79 3.19 10.42
C TRP A 255 18.33 3.28 10.45
N PHE A 256 18.86 4.46 10.14
CA PHE A 256 20.30 4.72 10.11
C PHE A 256 20.65 5.97 10.91
N ASN A 257 21.83 5.97 11.51
CA ASN A 257 22.44 7.19 12.02
C ASN A 257 23.15 7.95 10.88
N PRO A 258 23.63 9.20 11.08
CA PRO A 258 24.32 9.98 10.04
C PRO A 258 25.55 9.30 9.43
N ALA A 259 26.12 8.29 10.07
CA ALA A 259 27.23 7.49 9.57
C ALA A 259 26.77 6.18 8.87
N TRP A 260 25.50 6.09 8.47
CA TRP A 260 24.89 4.92 7.83
C TRP A 260 25.02 3.62 8.64
N GLN A 261 25.16 3.71 9.96
CA GLN A 261 25.08 2.55 10.82
C GLN A 261 23.61 2.25 11.13
N ALA A 262 23.18 1.02 10.86
CA ALA A 262 21.82 0.57 11.12
C ALA A 262 21.45 0.68 12.61
N GLN A 263 20.21 1.04 12.92
CA GLN A 263 19.72 1.33 14.27
C GLN A 263 18.45 0.54 14.62
N LEU A 264 18.14 -0.55 13.90
CA LEU A 264 16.88 -1.27 14.08
C LEU A 264 16.81 -2.05 15.40
N THR A 265 17.93 -2.28 16.07
CA THR A 265 17.97 -2.86 17.42
C THR A 265 18.10 -1.81 18.53
N SER A 266 18.00 -0.52 18.21
CA SER A 266 18.01 0.53 19.24
C SER A 266 16.80 0.42 20.19
N PRO A 267 16.90 0.92 21.45
CA PRO A 267 15.80 0.84 22.41
C PRO A 267 14.49 1.45 21.91
N GLU A 268 14.55 2.55 21.17
CA GLU A 268 13.38 3.22 20.62
C GLU A 268 12.69 2.38 19.54
N VAL A 269 13.45 1.82 18.59
CA VAL A 269 12.91 0.94 17.56
C VAL A 269 12.36 -0.35 18.16
N THR A 270 13.09 -0.93 19.12
CA THR A 270 12.63 -2.14 19.83
C THR A 270 11.29 -1.90 20.53
N ARG A 271 11.13 -0.76 21.21
CA ARG A 271 9.85 -0.41 21.85
C ARG A 271 8.74 -0.22 20.81
N ALA A 272 9.03 0.49 19.72
CA ALA A 272 8.07 0.78 18.67
C ALA A 272 7.51 -0.51 18.03
N VAL A 273 8.40 -1.37 17.53
CA VAL A 273 8.01 -2.62 16.86
C VAL A 273 7.37 -3.60 17.86
N SER A 274 7.90 -3.71 19.08
CA SER A 274 7.28 -4.55 20.12
C SER A 274 5.87 -4.07 20.48
N THR A 275 5.63 -2.76 20.53
CA THR A 275 4.30 -2.20 20.76
C THR A 275 3.36 -2.56 19.63
N TYR A 276 3.75 -2.35 18.37
CA TYR A 276 2.94 -2.67 17.21
C TYR A 276 2.56 -4.16 17.16
N VAL A 277 3.54 -5.04 17.27
CA VAL A 277 3.33 -6.50 17.32
C VAL A 277 2.43 -6.90 18.49
N SER A 278 2.69 -6.40 19.68
CA SER A 278 1.91 -6.71 20.88
C SER A 278 0.45 -6.25 20.79
N VAL A 279 0.21 -5.07 20.23
CA VAL A 279 -1.14 -4.52 20.03
C VAL A 279 -1.93 -5.40 19.08
N LEU A 280 -1.34 -5.81 17.95
CA LEU A 280 -1.99 -6.71 17.00
C LEU A 280 -2.26 -8.10 17.60
N GLN A 281 -1.27 -8.70 18.23
CA GLN A 281 -1.42 -10.03 18.84
C GLN A 281 -2.48 -10.08 19.94
N LYS A 282 -2.68 -8.99 20.68
CA LYS A 282 -3.62 -8.96 21.82
C LYS A 282 -5.01 -8.44 21.45
N TYR A 283 -5.08 -7.48 20.55
CA TYR A 283 -6.29 -6.70 20.31
C TYR A 283 -6.64 -6.59 18.82
N GLY A 284 -5.81 -7.14 17.92
CA GLY A 284 -6.07 -7.31 16.52
C GLY A 284 -7.00 -8.50 16.24
N GLU A 285 -7.29 -8.72 14.99
CA GLU A 285 -8.01 -9.90 14.53
C GLU A 285 -7.02 -11.06 14.28
N PRO A 286 -7.49 -12.32 14.28
CA PRO A 286 -6.59 -13.48 14.10
C PRO A 286 -5.87 -13.52 12.74
N GLY A 287 -6.45 -12.93 11.67
CA GLY A 287 -5.88 -12.85 10.33
C GLY A 287 -4.90 -11.70 10.14
N ALA A 288 -4.67 -10.86 11.16
CA ALA A 288 -3.84 -9.66 11.08
C ALA A 288 -2.48 -9.79 10.34
N PRO A 289 -1.77 -10.94 10.35
CA PRO A 289 -0.54 -11.08 9.56
C PRO A 289 -0.73 -11.03 8.04
N GLU A 290 -1.96 -11.23 7.57
CA GLU A 290 -2.35 -11.21 6.15
C GLU A 290 -3.17 -9.96 5.79
N ASP A 291 -3.41 -9.07 6.76
CA ASP A 291 -4.18 -7.84 6.54
C ASP A 291 -3.29 -6.75 5.95
N GLY A 292 -3.61 -6.34 4.73
CA GLY A 292 -3.16 -5.10 4.12
C GLY A 292 -4.16 -3.96 4.29
N PHE A 293 -4.06 -2.94 3.44
CA PHE A 293 -5.00 -1.82 3.45
C PHE A 293 -6.45 -2.28 3.18
N SER A 294 -6.65 -3.13 2.18
CA SER A 294 -7.99 -3.54 1.70
C SER A 294 -8.74 -4.39 2.72
N GLU A 295 -8.03 -5.30 3.39
CA GLU A 295 -8.56 -6.18 4.42
C GLU A 295 -8.96 -5.35 5.66
N CYS A 296 -8.07 -4.46 6.13
CA CYS A 296 -8.36 -3.52 7.21
C CYS A 296 -9.54 -2.60 6.88
N ALA A 297 -9.64 -2.07 5.65
CA ALA A 297 -10.76 -1.24 5.21
C ALA A 297 -12.08 -2.01 5.26
N THR A 298 -12.05 -3.27 4.84
CA THR A 298 -13.20 -4.17 4.89
C THR A 298 -13.61 -4.47 6.33
N LEU A 299 -12.68 -4.91 7.16
CA LEU A 299 -12.92 -5.23 8.57
C LEU A 299 -13.51 -4.03 9.32
N TYR A 300 -12.90 -2.85 9.18
CA TYR A 300 -13.39 -1.64 9.82
C TYR A 300 -14.72 -1.19 9.23
N GLY A 301 -14.87 -1.20 7.90
CA GLY A 301 -16.10 -0.81 7.20
C GLY A 301 -17.30 -1.70 7.54
N GLN A 302 -17.11 -2.99 7.81
CA GLN A 302 -18.15 -3.90 8.30
C GLN A 302 -18.51 -3.65 9.77
N GLY A 303 -17.69 -2.91 10.50
CA GLY A 303 -17.93 -2.55 11.90
C GLY A 303 -17.30 -3.50 12.90
N ASP A 304 -16.42 -4.38 12.43
CA ASP A 304 -15.77 -5.43 13.20
C ASP A 304 -14.47 -4.97 13.89
N ALA A 305 -14.04 -3.72 13.65
CA ALA A 305 -12.96 -3.07 14.39
C ALA A 305 -13.43 -1.77 15.04
N ALA A 306 -12.93 -1.48 16.25
CA ALA A 306 -13.24 -0.26 17.00
C ALA A 306 -12.37 0.93 16.59
N MET A 307 -11.14 0.65 16.16
CA MET A 307 -10.16 1.63 15.70
C MET A 307 -9.40 1.09 14.48
N TRP A 308 -8.88 2.01 13.67
CA TRP A 308 -7.99 1.72 12.55
C TRP A 308 -7.00 2.88 12.38
N TYR A 309 -5.70 2.59 12.40
CA TYR A 309 -4.67 3.56 12.08
C TYR A 309 -4.13 3.27 10.69
N ASP A 310 -4.38 4.18 9.76
CA ASP A 310 -3.99 4.02 8.36
C ASP A 310 -4.08 5.34 7.58
N ALA A 311 -3.94 5.22 6.26
CA ALA A 311 -4.01 6.31 5.28
C ALA A 311 -5.28 7.16 5.42
N THR A 312 -5.12 8.46 5.27
CA THR A 312 -6.26 9.39 5.26
C THR A 312 -7.20 9.18 4.07
N SER A 313 -6.74 8.47 3.03
CA SER A 313 -7.55 8.09 1.86
C SER A 313 -8.62 7.04 2.17
N ALA A 314 -8.49 6.30 3.28
CA ALA A 314 -9.48 5.32 3.75
C ALA A 314 -10.90 5.90 3.92
N VAL A 315 -11.02 7.22 4.09
CA VAL A 315 -12.32 7.90 4.20
C VAL A 315 -13.24 7.65 3.00
N SER A 316 -12.69 7.46 1.80
CA SER A 316 -13.49 7.17 0.61
C SER A 316 -14.23 5.83 0.69
N VAL A 317 -13.69 4.88 1.45
CA VAL A 317 -14.31 3.57 1.69
C VAL A 317 -15.22 3.61 2.92
N ILE A 318 -14.70 4.08 4.05
CA ILE A 318 -15.42 3.97 5.33
C ILE A 318 -16.54 4.99 5.52
N GLU A 319 -16.56 6.08 4.74
CA GLU A 319 -17.65 7.07 4.73
C GLU A 319 -18.60 6.90 3.54
N ASP A 320 -18.40 5.89 2.70
CA ASP A 320 -19.35 5.55 1.67
C ASP A 320 -20.51 4.73 2.25
N PRO A 321 -21.75 5.26 2.24
CA PRO A 321 -22.90 4.55 2.82
C PRO A 321 -23.36 3.33 2.01
N GLN A 322 -22.84 3.15 0.79
CA GLN A 322 -23.19 1.99 -0.04
C GLN A 322 -22.35 0.76 0.31
N SER A 323 -21.10 0.96 0.72
CA SER A 323 -20.14 -0.11 1.00
C SER A 323 -19.81 -0.27 2.49
N SER A 324 -20.04 0.76 3.31
CA SER A 324 -19.64 0.79 4.72
C SER A 324 -20.83 0.86 5.69
N LYS A 325 -20.88 -0.08 6.62
CA LYS A 325 -21.86 -0.07 7.73
C LYS A 325 -21.57 0.98 8.78
N VAL A 326 -20.35 1.59 8.74
CA VAL A 326 -19.91 2.56 9.74
C VAL A 326 -19.91 4.01 9.22
N ALA A 327 -20.37 4.24 8.00
CA ALA A 327 -20.48 5.58 7.43
C ALA A 327 -21.23 6.53 8.37
N GLY A 328 -20.66 7.72 8.61
CA GLY A 328 -21.19 8.72 9.53
C GLY A 328 -21.02 8.42 11.02
N ARG A 329 -20.46 7.25 11.40
CA ARG A 329 -20.21 6.85 12.80
C ARG A 329 -18.76 6.98 13.21
N ASN A 330 -17.91 7.46 12.31
CA ASN A 330 -16.48 7.56 12.53
C ASN A 330 -16.09 8.90 13.17
N GLY A 331 -15.04 8.86 13.98
CA GLY A 331 -14.29 10.00 14.44
C GLY A 331 -12.85 9.87 13.99
N TYR A 332 -12.13 10.98 13.94
CA TYR A 332 -10.78 11.06 13.43
C TYR A 332 -9.89 11.79 14.44
N ALA A 333 -8.71 11.26 14.68
CA ALA A 333 -7.70 11.86 15.51
C ALA A 333 -6.35 11.85 14.77
N TRP A 334 -5.45 12.73 15.14
CA TRP A 334 -4.09 12.71 14.58
C TRP A 334 -3.47 11.32 14.68
N ALA A 335 -2.54 11.03 13.77
CA ALA A 335 -1.69 9.84 13.87
C ALA A 335 -1.12 9.72 15.28
N PRO A 336 -1.19 8.53 15.91
CA PRO A 336 -0.72 8.36 17.28
C PRO A 336 0.77 8.66 17.41
N THR A 337 1.17 9.28 18.51
CA THR A 337 2.57 9.58 18.82
C THR A 337 2.97 8.91 20.13
N GLN A 338 4.26 8.86 20.44
CA GLN A 338 4.68 8.43 21.76
C GLN A 338 5.19 9.60 22.61
N ASP A 339 5.91 10.54 22.00
CA ASP A 339 6.53 11.66 22.71
C ASP A 339 5.95 13.02 22.28
N GLY A 340 4.68 13.04 21.84
CA GLY A 340 3.99 14.24 21.38
C GLY A 340 4.48 14.75 20.02
N ARG A 341 5.22 13.94 19.27
CA ARG A 341 5.77 14.27 17.94
C ARG A 341 4.86 13.79 16.84
N PRO A 342 4.72 14.54 15.74
CA PRO A 342 3.99 14.08 14.56
C PRO A 342 4.56 12.77 14.04
N SER A 343 3.67 11.84 13.66
CA SER A 343 4.06 10.55 13.09
C SER A 343 3.27 10.19 11.82
N GLY A 344 2.53 11.14 11.27
CA GLY A 344 1.83 10.93 10.01
C GLY A 344 2.79 10.87 8.84
N TRP A 345 2.47 10.04 7.83
CA TRP A 345 3.25 9.95 6.61
C TRP A 345 2.87 11.01 5.55
N LEU A 346 3.59 11.07 4.47
CA LEU A 346 3.24 11.76 3.24
C LEU A 346 3.36 10.76 2.11
N TYR A 347 2.24 10.45 1.49
CA TYR A 347 2.23 9.58 0.33
C TYR A 347 1.35 10.16 -0.78
N THR A 348 1.77 9.94 -2.01
CA THR A 348 1.04 10.42 -3.17
C THR A 348 0.98 9.30 -4.19
N TRP A 349 -0.20 8.81 -4.45
CA TRP A 349 -0.44 8.01 -5.64
C TRP A 349 -0.54 8.95 -6.83
N SER A 350 0.33 8.76 -7.79
CA SER A 350 0.50 9.62 -8.96
C SER A 350 0.50 8.81 -10.25
N LEU A 351 0.24 9.49 -11.35
CA LEU A 351 0.29 8.91 -12.68
C LEU A 351 1.50 9.47 -13.43
N ALA A 352 2.24 8.58 -14.08
CA ALA A 352 3.43 8.91 -14.84
C ALA A 352 3.40 8.23 -16.20
N ILE A 353 4.24 8.72 -17.10
CA ILE A 353 4.44 8.20 -18.44
C ILE A 353 5.85 7.59 -18.52
N PRO A 354 6.01 6.28 -18.71
CA PRO A 354 7.32 5.67 -18.98
C PRO A 354 7.98 6.30 -20.20
N ALA A 355 9.30 6.52 -20.13
CA ALA A 355 10.04 7.14 -21.24
C ALA A 355 9.96 6.32 -22.55
N THR A 356 9.76 5.01 -22.43
CA THR A 356 9.72 4.02 -23.52
C THR A 356 8.47 4.07 -24.38
N THR A 357 7.34 4.57 -23.84
CA THR A 357 6.08 4.60 -24.60
C THR A 357 6.19 5.43 -25.89
N GLN A 358 5.54 4.94 -26.94
CA GLN A 358 5.37 5.66 -28.20
C GLN A 358 4.09 6.51 -28.23
N HIS A 359 3.25 6.41 -27.20
CA HIS A 359 1.93 7.03 -27.13
C HIS A 359 1.84 8.20 -26.12
N LYS A 360 2.95 8.94 -25.95
CA LYS A 360 3.07 9.96 -24.87
C LYS A 360 1.93 10.97 -24.85
N GLN A 361 1.47 11.45 -26.02
CA GLN A 361 0.37 12.43 -26.05
C GLN A 361 -0.96 11.79 -25.61
N ALA A 362 -1.31 10.61 -26.10
CA ALA A 362 -2.52 9.90 -25.70
C ALA A 362 -2.49 9.52 -24.20
N ALA A 363 -1.32 9.12 -23.68
CA ALA A 363 -1.10 8.88 -22.27
C ALA A 363 -1.30 10.15 -21.43
N TRP A 364 -0.78 11.28 -21.91
CA TRP A 364 -0.99 12.56 -21.25
C TRP A 364 -2.46 13.00 -21.27
N ASP A 365 -3.14 12.85 -22.38
CA ASP A 365 -4.57 13.24 -22.51
C ASP A 365 -5.41 12.47 -21.47
N PHE A 366 -5.13 11.17 -21.27
CA PHE A 366 -5.78 10.37 -20.23
C PHE A 366 -5.41 10.84 -18.83
N ILE A 367 -4.13 11.06 -18.54
CA ILE A 367 -3.66 11.54 -17.23
C ILE A 367 -4.28 12.90 -16.91
N ALA A 368 -4.26 13.83 -17.88
CA ALA A 368 -4.82 15.16 -17.70
C ALA A 368 -6.33 15.12 -17.43
N TRP A 369 -7.08 14.26 -18.13
CA TRP A 369 -8.50 14.03 -17.89
C TRP A 369 -8.74 13.50 -16.47
N MET A 370 -8.04 12.40 -16.09
CA MET A 370 -8.25 11.69 -14.83
C MET A 370 -7.85 12.53 -13.60
N THR A 371 -6.91 13.47 -13.74
CA THR A 371 -6.45 14.35 -12.65
C THR A 371 -7.03 15.76 -12.70
N SER A 372 -7.99 16.02 -13.61
CA SER A 372 -8.61 17.32 -13.79
C SER A 372 -9.62 17.68 -12.70
N LYS A 373 -9.90 18.98 -12.56
CA LYS A 373 -11.02 19.47 -11.74
C LYS A 373 -12.38 18.98 -12.24
N SER A 374 -12.49 18.73 -13.56
CA SER A 374 -13.71 18.21 -14.20
C SER A 374 -13.95 16.76 -13.77
N TYR A 375 -12.92 15.93 -13.80
CA TYR A 375 -13.00 14.54 -13.33
C TYR A 375 -13.48 14.46 -11.87
N ILE A 376 -12.91 15.27 -10.98
CA ILE A 376 -13.31 15.33 -9.56
C ILE A 376 -14.82 15.63 -9.42
N LYS A 377 -15.34 16.58 -10.20
CA LYS A 377 -16.77 16.90 -10.22
C LYS A 377 -17.61 15.75 -10.80
N THR A 378 -17.11 15.09 -11.82
CA THR A 378 -17.75 13.94 -12.45
C THR A 378 -17.86 12.77 -11.48
N VAL A 379 -16.79 12.43 -10.77
CA VAL A 379 -16.81 11.42 -9.69
C VAL A 379 -17.88 11.80 -8.64
N GLY A 380 -17.81 12.99 -8.09
CA GLY A 380 -18.74 13.43 -7.05
C GLY A 380 -20.22 13.42 -7.48
N SER A 381 -20.50 13.75 -8.75
CA SER A 381 -21.86 13.80 -9.27
C SER A 381 -22.41 12.45 -9.72
N LYS A 382 -21.56 11.54 -10.23
CA LYS A 382 -21.98 10.26 -10.77
C LYS A 382 -21.89 9.10 -9.76
N LEU A 383 -20.82 9.08 -8.95
CA LEU A 383 -20.56 8.00 -8.02
C LEU A 383 -20.86 8.39 -6.57
N GLY A 384 -20.83 9.68 -6.26
CA GLY A 384 -21.00 10.19 -4.91
C GLY A 384 -19.78 10.95 -4.43
N TRP A 385 -19.99 11.88 -3.50
CA TRP A 385 -18.91 12.76 -3.03
C TRP A 385 -17.90 12.05 -2.11
N SER A 386 -18.24 10.88 -1.56
CA SER A 386 -17.31 10.00 -0.83
C SER A 386 -16.22 9.41 -1.73
N HIS A 387 -16.50 9.23 -3.02
CA HIS A 387 -15.59 8.67 -4.02
C HIS A 387 -14.56 9.68 -4.58
N VAL A 388 -14.71 10.96 -4.27
CA VAL A 388 -13.75 11.99 -4.73
C VAL A 388 -12.35 11.67 -4.21
N PRO A 389 -11.33 11.53 -5.08
CA PRO A 389 -9.95 11.28 -4.68
C PRO A 389 -9.47 12.35 -3.69
N PRO A 390 -9.10 11.97 -2.45
CA PRO A 390 -8.78 12.96 -1.42
C PRO A 390 -7.36 13.50 -1.58
N GLY A 391 -7.10 14.65 -0.97
CA GLY A 391 -5.75 15.15 -0.73
C GLY A 391 -4.96 15.64 -1.94
N SER A 392 -5.53 15.70 -3.17
CA SER A 392 -4.74 16.11 -4.34
C SER A 392 -4.81 17.62 -4.62
N ARG A 393 -6.02 18.18 -4.75
CA ARG A 393 -6.25 19.57 -5.16
C ARG A 393 -6.92 20.39 -4.06
N PHE A 394 -6.47 21.63 -3.86
CA PHE A 394 -7.14 22.58 -2.95
C PHE A 394 -8.59 22.85 -3.34
N SER A 395 -8.86 23.01 -4.65
CA SER A 395 -10.19 23.31 -5.15
C SER A 395 -11.21 22.22 -4.83
N SER A 396 -10.80 20.95 -4.65
CA SER A 396 -11.71 19.87 -4.25
C SER A 396 -12.41 20.18 -2.92
N TYR A 397 -11.68 20.72 -1.94
CA TYR A 397 -12.20 21.07 -0.63
C TYR A 397 -13.04 22.37 -0.62
N GLN A 398 -13.13 23.06 -1.75
CA GLN A 398 -14.01 24.23 -1.92
C GLN A 398 -15.35 23.87 -2.57
N ILE A 399 -15.50 22.66 -3.14
CA ILE A 399 -16.75 22.18 -3.71
C ILE A 399 -17.76 22.02 -2.55
N PRO A 400 -18.92 22.70 -2.56
CA PRO A 400 -19.81 22.74 -1.40
C PRO A 400 -20.26 21.38 -0.89
N GLN A 401 -20.56 20.46 -1.81
CA GLN A 401 -21.01 19.10 -1.48
C GLN A 401 -19.87 18.28 -0.84
N TYR A 402 -18.66 18.31 -1.42
CA TYR A 402 -17.50 17.64 -0.86
C TYR A 402 -17.08 18.26 0.48
N LYS A 403 -17.08 19.59 0.58
CA LYS A 403 -16.79 20.32 1.82
C LYS A 403 -17.75 19.93 2.95
N LYS A 404 -19.04 19.77 2.65
CA LYS A 404 -20.05 19.34 3.63
C LYS A 404 -19.78 17.90 4.09
N LEU A 405 -19.54 16.98 3.17
CA LEU A 405 -19.24 15.58 3.50
C LEU A 405 -17.95 15.46 4.29
N SER A 406 -16.88 16.08 3.80
CA SER A 406 -15.53 15.98 4.38
C SER A 406 -15.32 16.82 5.64
N ALA A 407 -16.34 17.54 6.13
CA ALA A 407 -16.21 18.46 7.27
C ALA A 407 -15.62 17.81 8.52
N VAL A 408 -15.83 16.49 8.70
CA VAL A 408 -15.36 15.75 9.89
C VAL A 408 -13.92 15.25 9.78
N TYR A 409 -13.37 15.10 8.56
CA TYR A 409 -12.02 14.56 8.32
C TYR A 409 -11.15 15.46 7.44
N GLY A 410 -11.73 16.19 6.49
CA GLY A 410 -11.00 16.96 5.48
C GLY A 410 -10.03 18.00 6.05
N PRO A 411 -10.41 18.80 7.06
CA PRO A 411 -9.46 19.71 7.71
C PRO A 411 -8.27 18.97 8.33
N LEU A 412 -8.50 17.80 8.97
CA LEU A 412 -7.43 17.01 9.57
C LEU A 412 -6.55 16.37 8.49
N THR A 413 -7.13 15.87 7.38
CA THR A 413 -6.39 15.35 6.23
C THR A 413 -5.41 16.38 5.69
N LEU A 414 -5.89 17.61 5.40
CA LEU A 414 -5.03 18.69 4.90
C LEU A 414 -3.95 19.09 5.91
N GLN A 415 -4.30 19.18 7.19
CA GLN A 415 -3.34 19.50 8.26
C GLN A 415 -2.28 18.41 8.40
N SER A 416 -2.67 17.14 8.32
CA SER A 416 -1.74 16.01 8.42
C SER A 416 -0.76 15.98 7.26
N ILE A 417 -1.22 16.17 6.02
CA ILE A 417 -0.36 16.28 4.83
C ILE A 417 0.61 17.46 4.99
N THR A 418 0.12 18.63 5.41
CA THR A 418 0.94 19.85 5.53
C THR A 418 1.96 19.75 6.68
N ALA A 419 1.63 19.02 7.74
CA ALA A 419 2.50 18.89 8.92
C ALA A 419 3.66 17.91 8.70
N THR A 420 3.61 17.09 7.66
CA THR A 420 4.64 16.09 7.39
C THR A 420 5.94 16.73 6.89
N ASN A 421 7.07 16.29 7.42
CA ASN A 421 8.39 16.75 7.06
C ASN A 421 9.28 15.57 6.68
N SER A 422 9.35 15.26 5.37
CA SER A 422 10.14 14.14 4.85
C SER A 422 11.66 14.33 5.02
N ALA A 423 12.13 15.57 5.16
CA ALA A 423 13.55 15.85 5.41
C ALA A 423 13.96 15.58 6.87
N HIS A 424 12.98 15.56 7.79
CA HIS A 424 13.20 15.30 9.21
C HIS A 424 12.13 14.32 9.73
N PRO A 425 12.14 13.06 9.27
CA PRO A 425 11.07 12.11 9.55
C PRO A 425 10.98 11.71 11.03
N THR A 426 12.07 11.82 11.76
CA THR A 426 12.19 11.53 13.18
C THR A 426 12.93 12.65 13.90
N VAL A 427 13.03 12.55 15.22
CA VAL A 427 13.69 13.57 16.08
C VAL A 427 15.20 13.49 16.05
N LYS A 428 15.74 12.36 15.67
CA LYS A 428 17.19 12.17 15.55
C LYS A 428 17.62 12.46 14.11
N PRO A 429 18.85 13.00 13.91
CA PRO A 429 19.38 13.18 12.57
C PRO A 429 19.47 11.86 11.82
N VAL A 430 19.10 11.88 10.54
CA VAL A 430 19.18 10.73 9.63
C VAL A 430 19.89 11.15 8.34
N PRO A 431 20.48 10.20 7.59
CA PRO A 431 21.18 10.50 6.33
C PRO A 431 20.25 10.36 5.09
N TYR A 432 18.96 10.13 5.30
CA TYR A 432 17.95 9.90 4.26
C TYR A 432 16.77 10.86 4.44
N THR A 433 15.92 10.96 3.44
CA THR A 433 14.59 11.58 3.49
C THR A 433 13.51 10.50 3.42
N GLY A 434 12.22 10.91 3.55
CA GLY A 434 11.08 9.98 3.57
C GLY A 434 10.60 9.69 4.98
N VAL A 435 9.32 9.39 5.16
CA VAL A 435 8.69 9.16 6.48
C VAL A 435 8.28 7.71 6.67
N GLN A 436 7.42 7.19 5.80
CA GLN A 436 6.94 5.80 5.81
C GLN A 436 7.82 4.86 4.97
N PHE A 437 8.80 5.40 4.32
CA PHE A 437 9.85 4.73 3.55
C PHE A 437 11.11 5.59 3.59
N LEU A 438 12.23 5.05 3.19
CA LEU A 438 13.47 5.80 3.00
C LEU A 438 13.65 6.08 1.51
N ASP A 439 13.94 7.33 1.14
CA ASP A 439 14.21 7.74 -0.25
C ASP A 439 15.63 7.29 -0.69
N ILE A 440 15.85 5.98 -0.68
CA ILE A 440 17.08 5.34 -1.17
C ILE A 440 16.72 4.22 -2.14
N PRO A 441 17.52 3.97 -3.18
CA PRO A 441 17.20 2.98 -4.21
C PRO A 441 16.98 1.57 -3.69
N GLU A 442 17.67 1.18 -2.62
CA GLU A 442 17.61 -0.15 -2.04
C GLU A 442 16.37 -0.40 -1.16
N PHE A 443 15.55 0.64 -0.90
CA PHE A 443 14.50 0.52 0.10
C PHE A 443 13.39 -0.46 -0.30
N GLN A 444 13.09 -0.65 -1.58
CA GLN A 444 12.09 -1.63 -1.99
C GLN A 444 12.48 -3.05 -1.52
N ASP A 445 13.71 -3.45 -1.80
CA ASP A 445 14.22 -4.77 -1.39
C ASP A 445 14.44 -4.84 0.13
N LEU A 446 15.10 -3.83 0.69
CA LEU A 446 15.35 -3.74 2.12
C LEU A 446 14.03 -3.76 2.92
N GLY A 447 13.08 -2.92 2.52
CA GLY A 447 11.79 -2.80 3.19
C GLY A 447 10.97 -4.08 3.08
N THR A 448 10.97 -4.74 1.92
CA THR A 448 10.30 -6.03 1.74
C THR A 448 10.88 -7.09 2.67
N ASN A 449 12.21 -7.28 2.69
CA ASN A 449 12.85 -8.25 3.58
C ASN A 449 12.60 -7.97 5.07
N VAL A 450 12.59 -6.70 5.48
CA VAL A 450 12.31 -6.31 6.87
C VAL A 450 10.83 -6.50 7.21
N SER A 451 9.93 -6.17 6.28
CA SER A 451 8.48 -6.33 6.46
C SER A 451 8.06 -7.77 6.70
N GLU A 452 8.70 -8.72 5.99
CA GLU A 452 8.50 -10.17 6.19
C GLU A 452 8.86 -10.60 7.62
N GLN A 453 9.95 -10.06 8.17
CA GLN A 453 10.34 -10.36 9.55
C GLN A 453 9.30 -9.85 10.55
N PHE A 454 8.77 -8.66 10.32
CA PHE A 454 7.76 -8.08 11.19
C PHE A 454 6.41 -8.82 11.07
N SER A 455 6.00 -9.23 9.85
CA SER A 455 4.81 -10.07 9.66
C SER A 455 4.96 -11.42 10.38
N ALA A 456 6.12 -12.07 10.27
CA ALA A 456 6.41 -13.30 11.01
C ALA A 456 6.35 -13.11 12.54
N ALA A 457 6.75 -11.93 13.04
CA ALA A 457 6.61 -11.59 14.45
C ALA A 457 5.14 -11.36 14.85
N ILE A 458 4.35 -10.68 14.02
CA ILE A 458 2.91 -10.47 14.21
C ILE A 458 2.19 -11.83 14.25
N ALA A 459 2.56 -12.77 13.36
CA ALA A 459 2.04 -14.13 13.30
C ALA A 459 2.48 -15.01 14.49
N GLY A 460 3.36 -14.52 15.38
CA GLY A 460 3.89 -15.30 16.50
C GLY A 460 4.89 -16.39 16.09
N GLN A 461 5.37 -16.40 14.85
CA GLN A 461 6.36 -17.36 14.34
C GLN A 461 7.76 -17.08 14.89
N GLN A 462 8.02 -15.85 15.29
CA GLN A 462 9.24 -15.40 15.96
C GLN A 462 8.94 -14.26 16.93
N SER A 463 9.89 -13.93 17.80
CA SER A 463 9.77 -12.76 18.66
C SER A 463 10.08 -11.46 17.89
N ALA A 464 9.52 -10.32 18.32
CA ALA A 464 9.87 -9.02 17.78
C ALA A 464 11.39 -8.73 17.88
N ALA A 465 12.06 -9.21 18.93
CA ALA A 465 13.51 -9.08 19.08
C ALA A 465 14.29 -9.87 18.03
N ALA A 466 13.85 -11.09 17.70
CA ALA A 466 14.46 -11.89 16.63
C ALA A 466 14.25 -11.25 15.25
N ALA A 467 13.02 -10.75 14.99
CA ALA A 467 12.71 -10.02 13.76
C ALA A 467 13.60 -8.80 13.58
N LEU A 468 13.77 -7.99 14.65
CA LEU A 468 14.63 -6.82 14.66
C LEU A 468 16.12 -7.17 14.48
N ALA A 469 16.58 -8.29 15.02
CA ALA A 469 17.96 -8.73 14.82
C ALA A 469 18.23 -9.06 13.34
N GLN A 470 17.29 -9.71 12.65
CA GLN A 470 17.39 -9.96 11.21
C GLN A 470 17.27 -8.66 10.40
N ALA A 471 16.31 -7.82 10.72
CA ALA A 471 16.13 -6.50 10.08
C ALA A 471 17.39 -5.63 10.20
N GLN A 472 18.07 -5.67 11.36
CA GLN A 472 19.35 -4.99 11.59
C GLN A 472 20.45 -5.45 10.63
N LEU A 473 20.52 -6.75 10.34
CA LEU A 473 21.51 -7.29 9.41
C LEU A 473 21.26 -6.84 7.98
N TYR A 474 19.99 -6.87 7.52
CA TYR A 474 19.61 -6.38 6.20
C TYR A 474 19.92 -4.87 6.06
N ALA A 475 19.52 -4.09 7.05
CA ALA A 475 19.79 -2.65 7.05
C ALA A 475 21.29 -2.36 7.10
N GLN A 476 22.07 -3.10 7.91
CA GLN A 476 23.52 -2.87 7.99
C GLN A 476 24.23 -3.16 6.66
N ALA A 477 23.81 -4.23 5.94
CA ALA A 477 24.35 -4.53 4.61
C ALA A 477 24.15 -3.36 3.63
N VAL A 478 22.96 -2.74 3.63
CA VAL A 478 22.69 -1.53 2.84
C VAL A 478 23.52 -0.34 3.34
N GLY A 479 23.55 -0.10 4.66
CA GLY A 479 24.33 1.00 5.23
C GLY A 479 25.83 0.92 4.91
N ASP A 480 26.37 -0.28 4.77
CA ASP A 480 27.79 -0.47 4.43
C ASP A 480 28.15 -0.03 3.00
N THR A 481 27.16 -0.06 2.07
CA THR A 481 27.38 0.45 0.70
C THR A 481 27.59 1.96 0.69
N TYR A 482 26.94 2.70 1.60
CA TYR A 482 27.02 4.15 1.74
C TYR A 482 28.24 4.64 2.53
N LYS A 483 28.94 3.75 3.25
CA LYS A 483 30.19 4.12 3.98
C LYS A 483 31.42 4.09 3.08
N SER A 484 31.32 3.40 1.96
CA SER A 484 32.43 3.19 1.03
C SER A 484 32.52 4.28 -0.05
N THR A 485 31.58 5.21 -0.05
CA THR A 485 31.50 6.38 -0.95
C THR A 485 31.83 7.65 -0.20
#